data_a214c0ec090c32f4565ed8781333803f
#
_entry.id   a214c0ec090c32f4565ed8781333803f
#
_cell.length_a   1.000
_cell.length_b   1.000
_cell.length_c   1.000
_cell.angle_alpha   90.00
_cell.angle_beta   90.00
_cell.angle_gamma   90.00
#
_symmetry.space_group_name_H-M   'P 1'
#
loop_
_entity.id
_entity.type
_entity.pdbx_description
1 polymer ?
#
loop_
_entity_poly.entity_id
_entity_poly.type
_entity_poly.pdbx_seq_one_letter_code
_entity_poly.pdbx_strand_id
1 'polypeptide(L)'
;MAVRQRLAATVATVLLASGLTACGGGGSEPPAPSGTPSPTSASPTGPAKPTDRSPHGVLLSSQIAMQTARRAKVSYRLGADAGGGPLFWLPKTALQVHRSTPAEAEQLIVVDTVAYQGGDAATAARQGGRHWERFSGAPGQDGHREIPYAGLIDLLNPTAALAAATADGVDAQYVGEERVDDSAVEHYRVTTTAERYAAAQSQLSQARRDGLRTALAPGGSVSLTLDLWLNDRDQLVKLQRTGTGDSGRQDDSVVYSEFAGSLSVQAPAEADTVDAGTRSTSPLAR
;
A
#
# COMPACT_ATOMS: atom_id res chain seq x y z
N MET A 1 -13.99 -35.64 -31.96
CA MET A 1 -14.21 -34.78 -33.16
C MET A 1 -13.88 -33.34 -32.74
N ALA A 2 -12.82 -32.82 -33.33
CA ALA A 2 -12.29 -31.50 -33.01
C ALA A 2 -12.79 -30.47 -34.00
N VAL A 3 -13.26 -29.33 -33.54
CA VAL A 3 -13.46 -28.15 -34.39
C VAL A 3 -12.65 -27.01 -33.81
N ARG A 4 -11.55 -26.69 -34.51
CA ARG A 4 -10.75 -25.47 -34.28
C ARG A 4 -11.34 -24.36 -35.14
N GLN A 5 -11.81 -23.28 -34.52
CA GLN A 5 -12.06 -22.02 -35.24
C GLN A 5 -10.92 -21.04 -34.92
N ARG A 6 -10.21 -20.68 -35.97
CA ARG A 6 -9.24 -19.57 -35.99
C ARG A 6 -9.98 -18.31 -36.43
N LEU A 7 -9.91 -17.25 -35.63
CA LEU A 7 -10.32 -15.90 -36.03
C LEU A 7 -9.07 -15.07 -36.29
N ALA A 8 -8.95 -14.58 -37.50
CA ALA A 8 -7.91 -13.67 -37.96
C ALA A 8 -8.30 -12.23 -37.57
N ALA A 9 -7.41 -11.50 -36.94
CA ALA A 9 -7.55 -10.08 -36.66
C ALA A 9 -6.85 -9.26 -37.74
N THR A 10 -7.60 -8.41 -38.41
CA THR A 10 -7.12 -7.47 -39.43
C THR A 10 -6.66 -6.18 -38.77
N VAL A 11 -5.40 -5.81 -39.02
CA VAL A 11 -4.81 -4.53 -38.61
C VAL A 11 -5.13 -3.49 -39.68
N ALA A 12 -5.77 -2.40 -39.30
CA ALA A 12 -5.96 -1.22 -40.14
C ALA A 12 -4.99 -0.12 -39.69
N THR A 13 -4.03 0.17 -40.56
CA THR A 13 -3.07 1.28 -40.42
C THR A 13 -3.65 2.53 -41.06
N VAL A 14 -3.84 3.59 -40.30
CA VAL A 14 -4.21 4.92 -40.83
C VAL A 14 -2.97 5.84 -40.77
N LEU A 15 -2.46 6.19 -41.95
CA LEU A 15 -1.46 7.21 -42.19
C LEU A 15 -2.15 8.56 -42.43
N LEU A 16 -1.89 9.56 -41.62
CA LEU A 16 -2.26 10.94 -41.85
C LEU A 16 -0.98 11.74 -42.12
N ALA A 17 -0.84 12.13 -43.40
CA ALA A 17 0.12 13.10 -43.86
C ALA A 17 -0.49 14.51 -43.80
N SER A 18 0.18 15.47 -43.19
CA SER A 18 -0.22 16.88 -43.21
C SER A 18 0.92 17.70 -43.80
N GLY A 19 0.54 18.43 -44.84
CA GLY A 19 1.43 19.15 -45.74
C GLY A 19 2.01 20.44 -45.21
N LEU A 20 3.14 20.79 -45.80
CA LEU A 20 3.85 22.07 -45.74
C LEU A 20 3.19 23.07 -46.69
N THR A 21 2.89 24.25 -46.23
CA THR A 21 2.69 25.45 -47.07
C THR A 21 3.79 26.46 -46.77
N ALA A 22 4.64 26.68 -47.76
CA ALA A 22 5.58 27.76 -47.82
C ALA A 22 4.90 28.98 -48.48
N CYS A 23 5.05 30.17 -47.94
CA CYS A 23 4.87 31.44 -48.63
C CYS A 23 6.04 32.35 -48.31
N GLY A 24 6.74 32.71 -49.35
CA GLY A 24 7.83 33.67 -49.34
C GLY A 24 7.36 35.12 -49.35
N GLY A 25 8.19 35.98 -48.87
CA GLY A 25 8.07 37.47 -48.96
C GLY A 25 9.40 38.09 -48.54
N GLY A 26 10.12 38.64 -49.53
CA GLY A 26 11.39 39.33 -49.32
C GLY A 26 11.21 40.67 -48.64
N GLY A 27 12.21 41.10 -47.88
CA GLY A 27 12.30 42.41 -47.28
C GLY A 27 13.62 42.60 -46.54
N SER A 28 14.36 43.56 -47.04
CA SER A 28 15.67 44.11 -46.67
C SER A 28 16.09 44.05 -45.20
N GLU A 29 17.36 43.72 -45.02
CA GLU A 29 18.13 43.68 -43.78
C GLU A 29 18.49 45.07 -43.28
N PRO A 30 18.46 45.37 -42.02
CA PRO A 30 19.48 46.12 -41.30
C PRO A 30 20.05 45.36 -40.07
N PRO A 31 21.20 45.80 -39.53
CA PRO A 31 22.15 44.91 -38.84
C PRO A 31 21.74 44.51 -37.42
N ALA A 32 22.21 43.33 -37.03
CA ALA A 32 21.97 42.64 -35.77
C ALA A 32 22.34 43.44 -34.51
N PRO A 33 21.55 43.37 -33.44
CA PRO A 33 22.04 43.45 -32.09
C PRO A 33 22.28 42.09 -31.49
N SER A 34 23.37 42.00 -30.76
CA SER A 34 23.94 40.92 -30.00
C SER A 34 22.95 39.98 -29.32
N GLY A 35 23.27 38.71 -29.41
CA GLY A 35 22.44 37.58 -28.89
C GLY A 35 22.11 37.69 -27.41
N THR A 36 20.83 37.65 -27.16
CA THR A 36 20.28 37.32 -25.85
C THR A 36 20.40 35.80 -25.69
N PRO A 37 21.02 35.26 -24.62
CA PRO A 37 21.05 33.83 -24.42
C PRO A 37 19.60 33.33 -24.20
N SER A 38 19.17 32.41 -25.04
CA SER A 38 17.91 31.66 -24.83
C SER A 38 17.90 31.07 -23.44
N PRO A 39 16.81 31.19 -22.68
CA PRO A 39 16.70 30.50 -21.42
C PRO A 39 16.73 28.98 -21.71
N THR A 40 17.80 28.33 -21.28
CA THR A 40 17.89 26.88 -21.23
C THR A 40 16.70 26.42 -20.38
N SER A 41 15.72 25.77 -21.01
CA SER A 41 14.64 25.08 -20.29
C SER A 41 15.27 24.06 -19.36
N ALA A 42 15.35 24.41 -18.09
CA ALA A 42 15.69 23.45 -17.04
C ALA A 42 14.60 22.38 -17.06
N SER A 43 14.99 21.16 -17.39
CA SER A 43 14.12 19.99 -17.18
C SER A 43 13.64 19.99 -15.72
N PRO A 44 12.37 19.69 -15.43
CA PRO A 44 11.90 19.63 -14.07
C PRO A 44 12.70 18.56 -13.33
N THR A 45 13.62 19.00 -12.50
CA THR A 45 14.35 18.16 -11.56
C THR A 45 13.30 17.59 -10.61
N GLY A 46 13.11 16.28 -10.60
CA GLY A 46 12.28 15.62 -9.59
C GLY A 46 12.72 16.05 -8.18
N PRO A 47 11.89 15.85 -7.15
CA PRO A 47 12.24 16.27 -5.80
C PRO A 47 13.62 15.74 -5.44
N ALA A 48 14.52 16.65 -5.04
CA ALA A 48 15.88 16.29 -4.67
C ALA A 48 15.85 15.27 -3.53
N LYS A 49 16.58 14.15 -3.66
CA LYS A 49 16.73 13.19 -2.57
C LYS A 49 17.34 13.91 -1.36
N PRO A 50 16.88 13.57 -0.14
CA PRO A 50 17.48 14.12 1.07
C PRO A 50 19.00 13.95 1.09
N THR A 51 19.70 14.93 1.63
CA THR A 51 21.17 14.96 1.68
C THR A 51 21.73 13.90 2.64
N ASP A 52 20.97 13.54 3.67
CA ASP A 52 21.34 12.50 4.64
C ASP A 52 21.02 11.11 4.06
N ARG A 53 22.08 10.39 3.68
CA ARG A 53 22.02 8.99 3.20
C ARG A 53 22.48 7.99 4.26
N SER A 54 22.54 8.39 5.54
CA SER A 54 22.64 7.43 6.62
C SER A 54 21.44 6.48 6.61
N PRO A 55 21.52 5.26 7.13
CA PRO A 55 20.38 4.34 7.19
C PRO A 55 19.14 4.97 7.80
N HIS A 56 19.29 5.74 8.89
CA HIS A 56 18.18 6.46 9.51
C HIS A 56 17.61 7.55 8.60
N GLY A 57 18.47 8.36 7.95
CA GLY A 57 18.05 9.42 7.02
C GLY A 57 17.29 8.87 5.81
N VAL A 58 17.71 7.71 5.28
CA VAL A 58 17.00 7.03 4.18
C VAL A 58 15.64 6.53 4.63
N LEU A 59 15.50 5.96 5.83
CA LEU A 59 14.21 5.51 6.33
C LEU A 59 13.26 6.69 6.62
N LEU A 60 13.77 7.85 7.04
CA LEU A 60 12.97 9.09 7.13
C LEU A 60 12.52 9.56 5.74
N SER A 61 13.41 9.51 4.74
CA SER A 61 13.05 9.80 3.34
C SER A 61 11.94 8.86 2.85
N SER A 62 12.05 7.58 3.17
CA SER A 62 11.03 6.58 2.84
C SER A 62 9.69 6.90 3.50
N GLN A 63 9.68 7.36 4.75
CA GLN A 63 8.45 7.77 5.41
C GLN A 63 7.75 8.91 4.65
N ILE A 64 8.50 9.92 4.19
CA ILE A 64 7.98 11.02 3.36
C ILE A 64 7.49 10.50 2.00
N ALA A 65 8.26 9.61 1.35
CA ALA A 65 7.88 9.00 0.07
C ALA A 65 6.56 8.23 0.18
N MET A 66 6.36 7.45 1.25
CA MET A 66 5.12 6.71 1.48
C MET A 66 3.95 7.62 1.85
N GLN A 67 4.18 8.70 2.62
CA GLN A 67 3.16 9.73 2.87
C GLN A 67 2.72 10.43 1.58
N THR A 68 3.64 10.62 0.65
CA THR A 68 3.36 11.21 -0.67
C THR A 68 2.61 10.23 -1.58
N ALA A 69 2.96 8.96 -1.57
CA ALA A 69 2.31 7.91 -2.36
C ALA A 69 0.85 7.68 -1.96
N ARG A 70 0.54 7.71 -0.66
CA ARG A 70 -0.81 7.61 -0.05
C ARG A 70 -1.55 6.31 -0.30
N ARG A 71 -1.17 5.50 -1.28
CA ARG A 71 -1.80 4.25 -1.70
C ARG A 71 -0.83 3.35 -2.42
N ALA A 72 -1.13 2.07 -2.41
CA ALA A 72 -0.46 1.06 -3.22
C ALA A 72 -1.38 -0.15 -3.42
N LYS A 73 -1.03 -1.02 -4.34
CA LYS A 73 -1.49 -2.40 -4.31
C LYS A 73 -0.62 -3.17 -3.36
N VAL A 74 -1.24 -3.91 -2.46
CA VAL A 74 -0.55 -4.76 -1.49
C VAL A 74 -0.73 -6.23 -1.81
N SER A 75 0.29 -7.02 -1.51
CA SER A 75 0.20 -8.48 -1.38
C SER A 75 0.82 -8.83 -0.05
N TYR A 76 0.14 -9.65 0.76
CA TYR A 76 0.58 -9.92 2.11
C TYR A 76 0.43 -11.38 2.51
N ARG A 77 1.24 -11.76 3.49
CA ARG A 77 1.12 -12.98 4.30
C ARG A 77 1.38 -12.60 5.75
N LEU A 78 0.36 -12.79 6.61
CA LEU A 78 0.39 -12.49 8.04
C LEU A 78 0.03 -13.78 8.78
N GLY A 79 1.05 -14.57 9.14
CA GLY A 79 0.82 -15.94 9.61
C GLY A 79 0.11 -16.78 8.55
N ALA A 80 -1.09 -17.28 8.88
CA ALA A 80 -1.93 -18.09 8.00
C ALA A 80 -2.88 -17.25 7.11
N ASP A 81 -3.03 -15.95 7.38
CA ASP A 81 -3.83 -15.03 6.56
C ASP A 81 -2.99 -14.49 5.41
N ALA A 82 -3.48 -14.62 4.18
CA ALA A 82 -2.83 -14.10 3.01
C ALA A 82 -3.85 -13.39 2.11
N GLY A 83 -3.38 -12.43 1.34
CA GLY A 83 -4.27 -11.72 0.44
C GLY A 83 -3.58 -10.60 -0.32
N GLY A 84 -4.39 -9.85 -1.08
CA GLY A 84 -3.87 -8.71 -1.82
C GLY A 84 -4.94 -7.89 -2.50
N GLY A 85 -4.58 -6.65 -2.82
CA GLY A 85 -5.43 -5.68 -3.48
C GLY A 85 -5.09 -4.24 -3.13
N PRO A 86 -5.91 -3.26 -3.53
CA PRO A 86 -5.69 -1.85 -3.23
C PRO A 86 -5.76 -1.53 -1.73
N LEU A 87 -4.79 -0.75 -1.26
CA LEU A 87 -4.77 -0.13 0.07
C LEU A 87 -4.52 1.37 -0.07
N PHE A 88 -5.33 2.17 0.60
CA PHE A 88 -5.17 3.61 0.79
C PHE A 88 -4.96 3.86 2.29
N TRP A 89 -3.90 4.58 2.64
CA TRP A 89 -3.61 4.94 4.03
C TRP A 89 -3.75 6.44 4.30
N LEU A 90 -3.81 7.27 3.25
CA LEU A 90 -4.02 8.72 3.33
C LEU A 90 -4.86 9.22 2.14
N PRO A 91 -5.66 10.31 2.28
CA PRO A 91 -6.02 10.98 3.55
C PRO A 91 -7.05 10.18 4.35
N LYS A 92 -7.80 9.29 3.71
CA LYS A 92 -8.74 8.36 4.31
C LYS A 92 -8.31 6.93 4.07
N THR A 93 -8.52 6.09 5.05
CA THR A 93 -8.23 4.67 4.94
C THR A 93 -9.28 3.97 4.10
N ALA A 94 -8.83 3.21 3.09
CA ALA A 94 -9.68 2.28 2.36
C ALA A 94 -8.86 1.04 1.97
N LEU A 95 -9.50 -0.12 2.01
CA LEU A 95 -8.89 -1.42 1.69
C LEU A 95 -9.86 -2.23 0.85
N GLN A 96 -9.36 -2.86 -0.21
CA GLN A 96 -10.09 -3.92 -0.90
C GLN A 96 -9.11 -5.05 -1.18
N VAL A 97 -9.35 -6.21 -0.57
CA VAL A 97 -8.48 -7.37 -0.71
C VAL A 97 -9.27 -8.65 -0.94
N HIS A 98 -8.68 -9.53 -1.74
CA HIS A 98 -9.06 -10.93 -1.73
C HIS A 98 -8.23 -11.61 -0.64
N ARG A 99 -8.91 -12.15 0.37
CA ARG A 99 -8.29 -12.83 1.52
C ARG A 99 -8.43 -14.34 1.38
N SER A 100 -7.41 -15.04 1.83
CA SER A 100 -7.43 -16.47 2.04
C SER A 100 -6.97 -16.75 3.47
N THR A 101 -7.87 -17.26 4.28
CA THR A 101 -7.58 -17.77 5.63
C THR A 101 -7.72 -19.29 5.62
N PRO A 102 -7.27 -20.01 6.66
CA PRO A 102 -7.50 -21.46 6.74
C PRO A 102 -8.97 -21.88 6.72
N ALA A 103 -9.86 -20.96 7.13
CA ALA A 103 -11.29 -21.22 7.21
C ALA A 103 -12.03 -20.88 5.92
N GLU A 104 -11.62 -19.81 5.21
CA GLU A 104 -12.41 -19.25 4.12
C GLU A 104 -11.57 -18.38 3.19
N ALA A 105 -11.96 -18.34 1.91
CA ALA A 105 -11.50 -17.34 0.94
C ALA A 105 -12.63 -16.34 0.72
N GLU A 106 -12.35 -15.07 0.90
CA GLU A 106 -13.36 -14.02 0.84
C GLU A 106 -12.82 -12.73 0.22
N GLN A 107 -13.72 -11.90 -0.26
CA GLN A 107 -13.40 -10.51 -0.58
C GLN A 107 -13.79 -9.62 0.59
N LEU A 108 -12.86 -8.76 1.00
CA LEU A 108 -13.06 -7.76 2.05
C LEU A 108 -12.87 -6.37 1.46
N ILE A 109 -13.86 -5.50 1.68
CA ILE A 109 -13.78 -4.07 1.35
C ILE A 109 -14.00 -3.28 2.63
N VAL A 110 -13.10 -2.34 2.93
CA VAL A 110 -13.26 -1.39 4.06
C VAL A 110 -13.20 0.03 3.49
N VAL A 111 -14.20 0.82 3.80
CA VAL A 111 -14.25 2.24 3.45
C VAL A 111 -14.67 3.02 4.70
N ASP A 112 -13.78 3.87 5.18
CA ASP A 112 -13.97 4.60 6.44
C ASP A 112 -14.29 3.65 7.62
N THR A 113 -15.51 3.75 8.18
CA THR A 113 -15.96 2.96 9.34
C THR A 113 -16.90 1.81 8.97
N VAL A 114 -16.96 1.47 7.67
CA VAL A 114 -17.84 0.42 7.14
C VAL A 114 -17.02 -0.65 6.45
N ALA A 115 -17.36 -1.89 6.69
CA ALA A 115 -16.80 -3.02 5.95
C ALA A 115 -17.87 -3.80 5.19
N TYR A 116 -17.45 -4.41 4.10
CA TYR A 116 -18.22 -5.31 3.27
C TYR A 116 -17.43 -6.61 3.11
N GLN A 117 -18.11 -7.72 3.35
CA GLN A 117 -17.52 -9.06 3.32
C GLN A 117 -18.36 -9.95 2.41
N GLY A 118 -17.71 -10.79 1.60
CA GLY A 118 -18.40 -11.68 0.67
C GLY A 118 -17.89 -11.55 -0.75
N GLY A 119 -18.77 -11.19 -1.69
CA GLY A 119 -18.46 -11.09 -3.12
C GLY A 119 -18.47 -12.43 -3.85
N ASP A 120 -18.98 -13.50 -3.23
CA ASP A 120 -18.98 -14.84 -3.78
C ASP A 120 -20.39 -15.49 -3.78
N ALA A 121 -20.51 -16.59 -4.52
CA ALA A 121 -21.76 -17.34 -4.63
C ALA A 121 -22.22 -17.99 -3.33
N ALA A 122 -21.29 -18.34 -2.42
CA ALA A 122 -21.64 -18.92 -1.14
C ALA A 122 -22.31 -17.89 -0.23
N THR A 123 -21.80 -16.66 -0.23
CA THR A 123 -22.45 -15.53 0.46
C THR A 123 -23.82 -15.25 -0.14
N ALA A 124 -23.97 -15.21 -1.48
CA ALA A 124 -25.24 -15.00 -2.13
C ALA A 124 -26.27 -16.10 -1.76
N ALA A 125 -25.85 -17.35 -1.69
CA ALA A 125 -26.72 -18.46 -1.27
C ALA A 125 -27.23 -18.29 0.17
N ARG A 126 -26.39 -17.78 1.09
CA ARG A 126 -26.78 -17.53 2.48
C ARG A 126 -27.67 -16.30 2.65
N GLN A 127 -27.52 -15.30 1.77
CA GLN A 127 -28.12 -13.97 1.90
C GLN A 127 -29.27 -13.71 0.91
N GLY A 128 -29.94 -14.76 0.41
CA GLY A 128 -31.09 -14.62 -0.47
C GLY A 128 -30.76 -13.96 -1.81
N GLY A 129 -29.59 -14.27 -2.39
CA GLY A 129 -29.12 -13.78 -3.67
C GLY A 129 -28.26 -12.51 -3.62
N ARG A 130 -28.01 -11.94 -2.44
CA ARG A 130 -27.14 -10.79 -2.27
C ARG A 130 -25.72 -11.24 -1.92
N HIS A 131 -24.71 -10.66 -2.59
CA HIS A 131 -23.33 -11.15 -2.48
C HIS A 131 -22.56 -10.52 -1.32
N TRP A 132 -23.07 -9.47 -0.67
CA TRP A 132 -22.32 -8.72 0.32
C TRP A 132 -23.05 -8.58 1.65
N GLU A 133 -22.30 -8.76 2.73
CA GLU A 133 -22.69 -8.35 4.08
C GLU A 133 -22.00 -7.03 4.42
N ARG A 134 -22.77 -6.02 4.79
CA ARG A 134 -22.26 -4.72 5.27
C ARG A 134 -22.37 -4.66 6.79
N PHE A 135 -21.33 -4.22 7.43
CA PHE A 135 -21.35 -3.92 8.86
C PHE A 135 -20.50 -2.70 9.20
N SER A 136 -20.88 -2.00 10.28
CA SER A 136 -20.13 -0.88 10.82
C SER A 136 -19.26 -1.33 11.98
N GLY A 137 -18.19 -0.60 12.24
CA GLY A 137 -17.39 -0.79 13.45
C GLY A 137 -18.20 -0.47 14.72
N ALA A 138 -17.82 -1.08 15.82
CA ALA A 138 -18.40 -0.83 17.13
C ALA A 138 -18.19 0.65 17.54
N PRO A 139 -19.06 1.23 18.39
CA PRO A 139 -18.80 2.51 19.01
C PRO A 139 -17.55 2.41 19.90
N GLY A 140 -16.56 3.28 19.66
CA GLY A 140 -15.39 3.40 20.52
C GLY A 140 -15.67 4.22 21.77
N GLN A 141 -14.75 4.18 22.73
CA GLN A 141 -14.89 4.90 24.02
C GLN A 141 -14.88 6.43 23.86
N ASP A 142 -14.31 6.93 22.76
CA ASP A 142 -14.24 8.34 22.40
C ASP A 142 -15.48 8.85 21.62
N GLY A 143 -16.50 8.00 21.46
CA GLY A 143 -17.71 8.30 20.69
C GLY A 143 -17.59 8.19 19.18
N HIS A 144 -16.37 7.93 18.66
CA HIS A 144 -16.16 7.62 17.26
C HIS A 144 -16.36 6.13 16.99
N ARG A 145 -16.78 5.79 15.76
CA ARG A 145 -16.86 4.38 15.37
C ARG A 145 -15.46 3.84 15.07
N GLU A 146 -15.21 2.64 15.54
CA GLU A 146 -14.01 1.88 15.19
C GLU A 146 -13.97 1.62 13.67
N ILE A 147 -12.78 1.54 13.12
CA ILE A 147 -12.59 1.09 11.74
C ILE A 147 -12.64 -0.44 11.77
N PRO A 148 -13.56 -1.09 11.03
CA PRO A 148 -13.55 -2.55 10.94
C PRO A 148 -12.22 -3.04 10.36
N TYR A 149 -11.73 -4.17 10.87
CA TYR A 149 -10.40 -4.72 10.48
C TYR A 149 -9.23 -3.75 10.69
N ALA A 150 -9.33 -2.84 11.65
CA ALA A 150 -8.26 -1.88 11.95
C ALA A 150 -6.90 -2.58 12.17
N GLY A 151 -6.87 -3.72 12.85
CA GLY A 151 -5.65 -4.49 13.07
C GLY A 151 -4.98 -4.95 11.77
N LEU A 152 -5.75 -5.44 10.80
CA LEU A 152 -5.23 -5.79 9.47
C LEU A 152 -4.67 -4.54 8.77
N ILE A 153 -5.44 -3.46 8.75
CA ILE A 153 -5.05 -2.20 8.10
C ILE A 153 -3.76 -1.64 8.72
N ASP A 154 -3.65 -1.65 10.05
CA ASP A 154 -2.46 -1.16 10.76
C ASP A 154 -1.22 -2.00 10.48
N LEU A 155 -1.38 -3.33 10.33
CA LEU A 155 -0.30 -4.23 9.94
C LEU A 155 0.13 -4.04 8.47
N LEU A 156 -0.79 -3.65 7.59
CA LEU A 156 -0.51 -3.41 6.17
C LEU A 156 -0.02 -1.97 5.90
N ASN A 157 -0.15 -1.06 6.85
CA ASN A 157 0.22 0.35 6.65
C ASN A 157 1.74 0.53 6.62
N PRO A 158 2.34 0.93 5.47
CA PRO A 158 3.79 1.09 5.35
C PRO A 158 4.34 2.19 6.26
N THR A 159 3.55 3.25 6.51
CA THR A 159 4.01 4.36 7.36
C THR A 159 4.14 3.94 8.83
N ALA A 160 3.39 2.91 9.26
CA ALA A 160 3.51 2.36 10.62
C ALA A 160 4.85 1.64 10.83
N ALA A 161 5.28 0.84 9.86
CA ALA A 161 6.58 0.17 9.93
C ALA A 161 7.74 1.17 9.90
N LEU A 162 7.66 2.19 9.06
CA LEU A 162 8.67 3.23 8.94
C LEU A 162 8.74 4.11 10.20
N ALA A 163 7.60 4.46 10.80
CA ALA A 163 7.57 5.18 12.08
C ALA A 163 8.24 4.38 13.21
N ALA A 164 8.02 3.07 13.25
CA ALA A 164 8.70 2.20 14.21
C ALA A 164 10.21 2.07 13.94
N ALA A 165 10.60 2.05 12.65
CA ALA A 165 12.01 1.93 12.24
C ALA A 165 12.81 3.23 12.44
N THR A 166 12.14 4.38 12.53
CA THR A 166 12.76 5.70 12.73
C THR A 166 12.54 6.26 14.15
N ALA A 167 11.96 5.46 15.04
CA ALA A 167 11.72 5.88 16.41
C ALA A 167 13.03 6.12 17.19
N ASP A 168 13.00 7.00 18.16
CA ASP A 168 14.17 7.33 19.00
C ASP A 168 14.80 6.08 19.63
N GLY A 169 16.13 6.00 19.56
CA GLY A 169 16.91 4.90 20.12
C GLY A 169 16.77 3.58 19.36
N VAL A 170 16.27 3.61 18.13
CA VAL A 170 16.28 2.49 17.22
C VAL A 170 17.44 2.62 16.24
N ASP A 171 18.26 1.58 16.13
CA ASP A 171 19.39 1.53 15.22
C ASP A 171 19.01 0.86 13.92
N ALA A 172 19.22 1.58 12.82
CA ALA A 172 18.95 1.11 11.49
C ALA A 172 20.26 0.70 10.81
N GLN A 173 20.30 -0.50 10.24
CA GLN A 173 21.46 -1.06 9.56
C GLN A 173 21.17 -1.18 8.06
N TYR A 174 22.10 -0.71 7.24
CA TYR A 174 22.14 -1.03 5.82
C TYR A 174 22.67 -2.45 5.63
N VAL A 175 21.91 -3.32 5.00
CA VAL A 175 22.29 -4.73 4.77
C VAL A 175 22.98 -4.88 3.41
N GLY A 176 22.50 -4.18 2.38
CA GLY A 176 23.06 -4.27 1.03
C GLY A 176 22.04 -3.97 -0.06
N GLU A 177 22.49 -4.09 -1.30
CA GLU A 177 21.63 -4.05 -2.49
C GLU A 177 21.12 -5.47 -2.80
N GLU A 178 19.82 -5.57 -3.10
CA GLU A 178 19.15 -6.82 -3.46
C GLU A 178 18.23 -6.61 -4.67
N ARG A 179 17.50 -7.65 -5.05
CA ARG A 179 16.47 -7.58 -6.10
C ARG A 179 15.12 -8.07 -5.54
N VAL A 180 14.09 -7.30 -5.80
CA VAL A 180 12.69 -7.69 -5.54
C VAL A 180 11.94 -7.55 -6.87
N ASP A 181 11.33 -8.63 -7.35
CA ASP A 181 10.61 -8.66 -8.63
C ASP A 181 11.41 -8.00 -9.78
N ASP A 182 12.67 -8.44 -9.97
CA ASP A 182 13.63 -7.91 -10.96
C ASP A 182 14.05 -6.43 -10.80
N SER A 183 13.55 -5.71 -9.81
CA SER A 183 13.96 -4.34 -9.50
C SER A 183 15.09 -4.32 -8.47
N ALA A 184 16.10 -3.46 -8.69
CA ALA A 184 17.15 -3.21 -7.71
C ALA A 184 16.56 -2.44 -6.51
N VAL A 185 16.93 -2.86 -5.31
CA VAL A 185 16.43 -2.30 -4.04
C VAL A 185 17.54 -2.22 -3.01
N GLU A 186 17.46 -1.28 -2.10
CA GLU A 186 18.31 -1.19 -0.91
C GLU A 186 17.60 -1.88 0.27
N HIS A 187 18.30 -2.78 0.96
CA HIS A 187 17.78 -3.51 2.10
C HIS A 187 18.29 -2.90 3.42
N TYR A 188 17.36 -2.61 4.31
CA TYR A 188 17.62 -2.10 5.64
C TYR A 188 17.03 -3.04 6.69
N ARG A 189 17.71 -3.17 7.82
CA ARG A 189 17.27 -3.97 8.96
C ARG A 189 17.20 -3.15 10.22
N VAL A 190 16.14 -3.36 10.98
CA VAL A 190 15.89 -2.70 12.27
C VAL A 190 15.44 -3.74 13.27
N THR A 191 16.01 -3.70 14.48
CA THR A 191 15.53 -4.52 15.60
C THR A 191 14.79 -3.64 16.61
N THR A 192 13.59 -4.05 16.98
CA THR A 192 12.72 -3.35 17.92
C THR A 192 11.92 -4.34 18.75
N THR A 193 10.85 -3.92 19.41
CA THR A 193 9.87 -4.77 20.09
C THR A 193 8.46 -4.43 19.62
N ALA A 194 7.50 -5.34 19.78
CA ALA A 194 6.09 -5.07 19.47
C ALA A 194 5.55 -3.87 20.25
N GLU A 195 6.01 -3.67 21.48
CA GLU A 195 5.64 -2.55 22.32
C GLU A 195 6.15 -1.22 21.74
N ARG A 196 7.45 -1.14 21.37
CA ARG A 196 8.03 0.06 20.74
C ARG A 196 7.39 0.34 19.38
N TYR A 197 7.14 -0.71 18.60
CA TYR A 197 6.44 -0.56 17.32
C TYR A 197 5.06 0.09 17.51
N ALA A 198 4.27 -0.42 18.46
CA ALA A 198 2.94 0.12 18.76
C ALA A 198 3.02 1.54 19.36
N ALA A 199 3.97 1.81 20.24
CA ALA A 199 4.18 3.13 20.84
C ALA A 199 4.54 4.21 19.82
N ALA A 200 5.27 3.86 18.75
CA ALA A 200 5.60 4.76 17.65
C ALA A 200 4.36 5.24 16.85
N GLN A 201 3.21 4.57 17.02
CA GLN A 201 1.95 4.93 16.34
C GLN A 201 1.16 5.98 17.13
N SER A 202 1.73 7.16 17.35
CA SER A 202 1.13 8.22 18.20
C SER A 202 -0.25 8.68 17.75
N GLN A 203 -0.57 8.54 16.46
CA GLN A 203 -1.88 8.90 15.85
C GLN A 203 -2.97 7.87 16.13
N LEU A 204 -2.62 6.66 16.59
CA LEU A 204 -3.61 5.63 16.93
C LEU A 204 -4.14 5.81 18.36
N SER A 205 -5.42 5.46 18.58
CA SER A 205 -5.96 5.34 19.93
C SER A 205 -5.22 4.28 20.75
N GLN A 206 -5.30 4.37 22.07
CA GLN A 206 -4.65 3.39 22.97
C GLN A 206 -5.13 1.95 22.65
N ALA A 207 -6.44 1.77 22.45
CA ALA A 207 -7.01 0.45 22.13
C ALA A 207 -6.42 -0.13 20.83
N ARG A 208 -6.23 0.72 19.79
CA ARG A 208 -5.60 0.27 18.53
C ARG A 208 -4.12 -0.07 18.72
N ARG A 209 -3.38 0.71 19.50
CA ARG A 209 -1.98 0.38 19.84
C ARG A 209 -1.86 -0.93 20.60
N ASP A 210 -2.74 -1.17 21.57
CA ASP A 210 -2.79 -2.45 22.31
C ASP A 210 -3.12 -3.63 21.41
N GLY A 211 -4.09 -3.46 20.49
CA GLY A 211 -4.41 -4.45 19.47
C GLY A 211 -3.24 -4.74 18.54
N LEU A 212 -2.55 -3.71 18.07
CA LEU A 212 -1.37 -3.83 17.21
C LEU A 212 -0.22 -4.53 17.94
N ARG A 213 0.06 -4.17 19.20
CA ARG A 213 1.05 -4.83 20.04
C ARG A 213 0.75 -6.32 20.19
N THR A 214 -0.50 -6.67 20.47
CA THR A 214 -0.93 -8.07 20.59
C THR A 214 -0.77 -8.84 19.27
N ALA A 215 -1.13 -8.21 18.15
CA ALA A 215 -0.99 -8.81 16.82
C ALA A 215 0.47 -9.05 16.41
N LEU A 216 1.40 -8.21 16.85
CA LEU A 216 2.84 -8.31 16.55
C LEU A 216 3.59 -9.26 17.51
N ALA A 217 3.00 -9.58 18.65
CA ALA A 217 3.62 -10.44 19.68
C ALA A 217 2.69 -11.57 20.10
N PRO A 218 2.21 -12.42 19.18
CA PRO A 218 1.45 -13.58 19.59
C PRO A 218 2.34 -14.50 20.43
N GLY A 219 1.88 -14.85 21.62
CA GLY A 219 2.67 -15.67 22.55
C GLY A 219 3.82 -14.93 23.25
N GLY A 220 3.80 -13.57 23.31
CA GLY A 220 4.76 -12.81 24.11
C GLY A 220 6.12 -12.60 23.45
N SER A 221 6.17 -12.37 22.15
CA SER A 221 7.43 -12.10 21.41
C SER A 221 8.26 -10.99 22.09
N VAL A 222 9.53 -11.29 22.38
CA VAL A 222 10.46 -10.38 23.06
C VAL A 222 11.14 -9.46 22.05
N SER A 223 11.35 -9.91 20.82
CA SER A 223 12.07 -9.19 19.78
C SER A 223 11.30 -9.21 18.46
N LEU A 224 11.35 -8.09 17.76
CA LEU A 224 10.78 -7.91 16.44
C LEU A 224 11.85 -7.35 15.49
N THR A 225 12.18 -8.08 14.45
CA THR A 225 13.06 -7.63 13.37
C THR A 225 12.20 -7.14 12.22
N LEU A 226 12.52 -5.96 11.71
CA LEU A 226 11.93 -5.36 10.50
C LEU A 226 13.00 -5.37 9.42
N ASP A 227 12.75 -6.07 8.33
CA ASP A 227 13.51 -6.00 7.09
C ASP A 227 12.72 -5.16 6.09
N LEU A 228 13.34 -4.10 5.58
CA LEU A 228 12.71 -3.10 4.71
C LEU A 228 13.50 -2.98 3.41
N TRP A 229 12.83 -3.14 2.28
CA TRP A 229 13.42 -3.00 0.94
C TRP A 229 12.85 -1.77 0.26
N LEU A 230 13.72 -0.86 -0.12
CA LEU A 230 13.37 0.43 -0.71
C LEU A 230 13.82 0.48 -2.18
N ASN A 231 12.98 1.06 -3.03
CA ASN A 231 13.35 1.30 -4.43
C ASN A 231 14.18 2.59 -4.59
N ASP A 232 14.54 2.93 -5.83
CA ASP A 232 15.29 4.14 -6.22
C ASP A 232 14.61 5.47 -5.85
N ARG A 233 13.33 5.44 -5.48
CA ARG A 233 12.54 6.59 -5.01
C ARG A 233 12.34 6.61 -3.51
N ASP A 234 13.11 5.84 -2.77
CA ASP A 234 12.98 5.61 -1.33
C ASP A 234 11.58 5.06 -0.93
N GLN A 235 10.80 4.48 -1.86
CA GLN A 235 9.51 3.88 -1.54
C GLN A 235 9.72 2.48 -0.97
N LEU A 236 9.04 2.16 0.13
CA LEU A 236 9.03 0.82 0.71
C LEU A 236 8.27 -0.14 -0.21
N VAL A 237 8.98 -1.04 -0.88
CA VAL A 237 8.39 -2.03 -1.80
C VAL A 237 8.17 -3.39 -1.15
N LYS A 238 8.92 -3.70 -0.08
CA LYS A 238 8.71 -4.93 0.68
C LYS A 238 9.03 -4.70 2.15
N LEU A 239 8.22 -5.24 3.00
CA LEU A 239 8.40 -5.32 4.45
C LEU A 239 8.35 -6.79 4.86
N GLN A 240 9.30 -7.23 5.66
CA GLN A 240 9.22 -8.48 6.38
C GLN A 240 9.36 -8.20 7.87
N ARG A 241 8.50 -8.81 8.66
CA ARG A 241 8.56 -8.77 10.12
C ARG A 241 8.81 -10.16 10.63
N THR A 242 9.84 -10.31 11.45
CA THR A 242 10.15 -11.56 12.14
C THR A 242 10.04 -11.35 13.62
N GLY A 243 9.04 -11.97 14.24
CA GLY A 243 8.88 -12.04 15.69
C GLY A 243 9.52 -13.32 16.24
N THR A 244 10.20 -13.20 17.39
CA THR A 244 10.76 -14.34 18.09
C THR A 244 10.25 -14.31 19.54
N GLY A 245 9.64 -15.39 19.99
CA GLY A 245 9.07 -15.54 21.34
C GLY A 245 8.95 -16.99 21.73
N ASP A 246 8.29 -17.25 22.87
CA ASP A 246 8.13 -18.60 23.44
C ASP A 246 7.38 -19.57 22.52
N SER A 247 6.48 -19.05 21.68
CA SER A 247 5.75 -19.83 20.65
C SER A 247 6.56 -20.11 19.38
N GLY A 248 7.84 -19.67 19.32
CA GLY A 248 8.72 -19.83 18.17
C GLY A 248 8.84 -18.58 17.32
N ARG A 249 9.28 -18.79 16.08
CA ARG A 249 9.46 -17.74 15.08
C ARG A 249 8.18 -17.52 14.29
N GLN A 250 7.81 -16.28 14.09
CA GLN A 250 6.72 -15.87 13.22
C GLN A 250 7.26 -14.91 12.15
N ASP A 251 6.91 -15.18 10.90
CA ASP A 251 7.30 -14.36 9.76
C ASP A 251 6.05 -13.80 9.08
N ASP A 252 5.99 -12.49 8.97
CA ASP A 252 4.98 -11.75 8.20
C ASP A 252 5.65 -11.04 7.03
N SER A 253 4.99 -10.95 5.90
CA SER A 253 5.48 -10.21 4.74
C SER A 253 4.40 -9.38 4.09
N VAL A 254 4.79 -8.19 3.62
CA VAL A 254 3.94 -7.30 2.83
C VAL A 254 4.76 -6.76 1.66
N VAL A 255 4.22 -6.86 0.45
CA VAL A 255 4.80 -6.28 -0.77
C VAL A 255 3.89 -5.17 -1.25
N TYR A 256 4.49 -4.04 -1.63
CA TYR A 256 3.80 -2.85 -2.12
C TYR A 256 4.20 -2.57 -3.56
N SER A 257 3.22 -2.31 -4.40
CA SER A 257 3.40 -2.02 -5.82
C SER A 257 2.37 -1.00 -6.32
N GLU A 258 2.49 -0.57 -7.56
CA GLU A 258 1.51 0.30 -8.24
C GLU A 258 1.22 1.62 -7.49
N PHE A 259 2.24 2.26 -6.87
CA PHE A 259 2.10 3.50 -6.10
C PHE A 259 1.48 4.67 -6.89
N ALA A 260 1.75 4.75 -8.20
CA ALA A 260 1.20 5.76 -9.11
C ALA A 260 -0.01 5.26 -9.90
N GLY A 261 -0.47 4.02 -9.66
CA GLY A 261 -1.54 3.39 -10.40
C GLY A 261 -2.92 4.04 -10.18
N SER A 262 -3.83 3.83 -11.13
CA SER A 262 -5.24 4.21 -11.01
C SER A 262 -5.99 3.22 -10.12
N LEU A 263 -5.59 3.15 -8.83
CA LEU A 263 -6.25 2.30 -7.86
C LEU A 263 -7.55 2.95 -7.38
N SER A 264 -8.58 2.13 -7.18
CA SER A 264 -9.83 2.56 -6.56
C SER A 264 -10.35 1.50 -5.59
N VAL A 265 -11.03 1.95 -4.56
CA VAL A 265 -11.80 1.11 -3.63
C VAL A 265 -13.21 1.66 -3.59
N GLN A 266 -14.19 0.84 -3.90
CA GLN A 266 -15.60 1.25 -3.98
C GLN A 266 -16.47 0.31 -3.16
N ALA A 267 -17.45 0.87 -2.46
CA ALA A 267 -18.48 0.09 -1.81
C ALA A 267 -19.30 -0.69 -2.86
N PRO A 268 -19.73 -1.91 -2.56
CA PRO A 268 -20.66 -2.65 -3.40
C PRO A 268 -22.01 -1.92 -3.55
N ALA A 269 -22.77 -2.31 -4.58
CA ALA A 269 -24.12 -1.77 -4.79
C ALA A 269 -25.01 -2.10 -3.59
N GLU A 270 -25.80 -1.12 -3.14
CA GLU A 270 -26.72 -1.27 -1.99
C GLU A 270 -27.74 -2.40 -2.22
N ALA A 271 -28.23 -2.53 -3.46
CA ALA A 271 -29.17 -3.58 -3.86
C ALA A 271 -28.60 -5.00 -3.71
N ASP A 272 -27.28 -5.16 -3.76
CA ASP A 272 -26.55 -6.43 -3.63
C ASP A 272 -25.94 -6.63 -2.22
N THR A 273 -26.37 -5.82 -1.25
CA THR A 273 -25.80 -5.77 0.10
C THR A 273 -26.87 -6.03 1.15
N VAL A 274 -26.54 -6.84 2.17
CA VAL A 274 -27.37 -7.05 3.38
C VAL A 274 -26.72 -6.29 4.53
N ASP A 275 -27.50 -5.55 5.31
CA ASP A 275 -27.02 -4.91 6.54
C ASP A 275 -26.95 -5.96 7.67
N ALA A 276 -25.75 -6.23 8.13
CA ALA A 276 -25.47 -7.13 9.25
C ALA A 276 -25.26 -6.36 10.59
N GLY A 277 -25.54 -5.05 10.61
CA GLY A 277 -25.48 -4.21 11.80
C GLY A 277 -24.08 -3.81 12.23
N THR A 278 -23.82 -3.83 13.52
CA THR A 278 -22.54 -3.45 14.12
C THR A 278 -21.79 -4.67 14.56
N ARG A 279 -20.51 -4.78 14.17
CA ARG A 279 -19.63 -5.87 14.61
C ARG A 279 -18.34 -5.29 15.21
N SER A 280 -17.90 -5.87 16.33
CA SER A 280 -16.52 -5.72 16.77
C SER A 280 -15.68 -6.71 15.99
N THR A 281 -14.77 -6.21 15.15
CA THR A 281 -13.83 -7.06 14.45
C THR A 281 -12.60 -7.21 15.34
N SER A 282 -12.46 -8.36 15.98
CA SER A 282 -11.23 -8.70 16.72
C SER A 282 -9.99 -8.48 15.83
N PRO A 283 -8.86 -8.06 16.43
CA PRO A 283 -7.58 -8.16 15.73
C PRO A 283 -7.41 -9.61 15.25
N LEU A 284 -6.69 -9.78 14.13
CA LEU A 284 -6.43 -11.07 13.50
C LEU A 284 -6.26 -12.18 14.55
N ALA A 285 -7.23 -13.11 14.59
CA ALA A 285 -7.06 -14.35 15.35
C ALA A 285 -5.95 -15.13 14.62
N ARG A 286 -4.77 -15.19 15.21
CA ARG A 286 -3.62 -15.95 14.72
C ARG A 286 -3.54 -17.30 15.39
#